data_d240c35237e5c97f88789b7ddcef4c6a
#
_entry.id   d240c35237e5c97f88789b7ddcef4c6a
#
_cell.length_a   1.000
_cell.length_b   1.000
_cell.length_c   1.000
_cell.angle_alpha   90.00
_cell.angle_beta   90.00
_cell.angle_gamma   90.00
#
_symmetry.space_group_name_H-M   'P 1'
#
loop_
_entity.id
_entity.type
_entity.pdbx_description
1 polymer ?
#
loop_
_entity_poly.entity_id
_entity_poly.type
_entity_poly.pdbx_seq_one_letter_code
_entity_poly.pdbx_strand_id
1 'polypeptide(L)'
;MTNSIEEVEVVVDELTALKERAKLMGITFHPNIGLTNLKDKVSAALSGVKEEPSSAPKGVTGVKEESLGERGNRLRKEASALVRCRVTCMNPNKKAYQGETYTVINKYIGTIRKYVLFNAEYHVPKVIFEHMKGRQYNTFVTEKGRNGSPDRRVGKLVNELAIEVLPALTEQEWKELAVQQAANQTI
;
A
#
# COMPACT_ATOMS: atom_id res chain seq x y z
N MET A 1 8.77 48.66 22.64
CA MET A 1 7.81 47.72 22.05
C MET A 1 6.96 48.37 20.95
N THR A 2 7.57 49.14 20.03
CA THR A 2 6.83 49.90 18.99
C THR A 2 7.30 49.62 17.55
N ASN A 3 8.30 48.75 17.34
CA ASN A 3 8.84 48.50 15.97
C ASN A 3 8.12 47.43 15.17
N SER A 4 7.22 46.61 15.78
CA SER A 4 6.60 45.46 15.07
C SER A 4 5.33 45.83 14.31
N ILE A 5 4.72 46.98 14.61
CA ILE A 5 3.44 47.39 13.96
C ILE A 5 3.74 48.16 12.66
N GLU A 6 4.75 48.99 12.63
CA GLU A 6 5.16 49.75 11.44
C GLU A 6 5.71 48.85 10.31
N GLU A 7 6.42 47.77 10.64
CA GLU A 7 6.93 46.81 9.65
C GLU A 7 5.81 46.03 8.97
N VAL A 8 4.72 45.73 9.69
CA VAL A 8 3.57 44.98 9.14
C VAL A 8 2.72 45.87 8.22
N GLU A 9 2.50 47.15 8.54
CA GLU A 9 1.78 48.08 7.66
C GLU A 9 2.52 48.35 6.34
N VAL A 10 3.83 48.54 6.38
CA VAL A 10 4.66 48.74 5.18
C VAL A 10 4.65 47.54 4.26
N VAL A 11 4.66 46.32 4.80
CA VAL A 11 4.60 45.07 4.01
C VAL A 11 3.22 44.86 3.36
N VAL A 12 2.13 45.28 4.00
CA VAL A 12 0.77 45.18 3.44
C VAL A 12 0.60 46.18 2.29
N ASP A 13 1.12 47.40 2.40
CA ASP A 13 1.10 48.38 1.32
C ASP A 13 1.93 47.99 0.11
N GLU A 14 3.13 47.39 0.33
CA GLU A 14 3.94 46.87 -0.77
C GLU A 14 3.27 45.70 -1.50
N LEU A 15 2.56 44.82 -0.77
CA LEU A 15 1.89 43.68 -1.35
C LEU A 15 0.65 44.12 -2.20
N THR A 16 -0.07 45.14 -1.78
CA THR A 16 -1.19 45.70 -2.53
C THR A 16 -0.71 46.39 -3.79
N ALA A 17 0.34 47.21 -3.70
CA ALA A 17 0.93 47.88 -4.88
C ALA A 17 1.49 46.88 -5.90
N LEU A 18 2.11 45.80 -5.45
CA LEU A 18 2.61 44.73 -6.33
C LEU A 18 1.46 43.94 -7.00
N LYS A 19 0.35 43.73 -6.31
CA LYS A 19 -0.86 43.08 -6.89
C LYS A 19 -1.48 43.93 -7.98
N GLU A 20 -1.57 45.24 -7.79
CA GLU A 20 -2.05 46.16 -8.80
C GLU A 20 -1.15 46.18 -10.02
N ARG A 21 0.17 46.25 -9.82
CA ARG A 21 1.16 46.20 -10.90
C ARG A 21 1.08 44.91 -11.69
N ALA A 22 0.95 43.76 -10.99
CA ALA A 22 0.77 42.47 -11.63
C ALA A 22 -0.51 42.39 -12.47
N LYS A 23 -1.62 42.98 -11.99
CA LYS A 23 -2.89 43.10 -12.76
C LYS A 23 -2.72 43.93 -14.01
N LEU A 24 -2.05 45.08 -13.93
CA LEU A 24 -1.78 45.94 -15.10
C LEU A 24 -0.90 45.24 -16.14
N MET A 25 -0.02 44.36 -15.70
CA MET A 25 0.85 43.52 -16.57
C MET A 25 0.17 42.25 -17.08
N GLY A 26 -1.09 42.00 -16.70
CA GLY A 26 -1.85 40.81 -17.14
C GLY A 26 -1.36 39.50 -16.53
N ILE A 27 -0.62 39.58 -15.42
CA ILE A 27 -0.08 38.38 -14.74
C ILE A 27 -1.17 37.77 -13.86
N THR A 28 -1.49 36.51 -14.09
CA THR A 28 -2.43 35.75 -13.26
C THR A 28 -1.76 35.26 -11.99
N PHE A 29 -2.37 35.51 -10.83
CA PHE A 29 -1.87 35.09 -9.53
C PHE A 29 -3.02 34.70 -8.58
N HIS A 30 -2.70 33.86 -7.60
CA HIS A 30 -3.67 33.45 -6.57
C HIS A 30 -3.89 34.58 -5.55
N PRO A 31 -5.12 34.82 -5.04
CA PRO A 31 -5.41 35.91 -4.09
C PRO A 31 -4.53 35.94 -2.84
N ASN A 32 -4.09 34.78 -2.37
CA ASN A 32 -3.25 34.60 -1.18
C ASN A 32 -1.75 34.42 -1.50
N ILE A 33 -1.26 34.97 -2.61
CA ILE A 33 0.15 34.90 -2.97
C ILE A 33 1.00 35.73 -2.00
N GLY A 34 2.10 35.18 -1.54
CA GLY A 34 3.08 35.90 -0.68
C GLY A 34 3.90 36.92 -1.49
N LEU A 35 4.43 37.92 -0.78
CA LEU A 35 5.15 39.07 -1.34
C LEU A 35 6.36 38.64 -2.20
N THR A 36 7.17 37.69 -1.73
CA THR A 36 8.35 37.17 -2.44
C THR A 36 7.97 36.53 -3.77
N ASN A 37 7.01 35.65 -3.77
CA ASN A 37 6.56 34.93 -4.98
C ASN A 37 5.92 35.86 -6.02
N LEU A 38 5.28 36.96 -5.56
CA LEU A 38 4.72 37.97 -6.45
C LEU A 38 5.81 38.86 -7.03
N LYS A 39 6.83 39.25 -6.26
CA LYS A 39 8.02 39.96 -6.73
C LYS A 39 8.73 39.20 -7.83
N ASP A 40 8.95 37.90 -7.64
CA ASP A 40 9.62 37.03 -8.61
C ASP A 40 8.84 36.92 -9.93
N LYS A 41 7.51 36.78 -9.87
CA LYS A 41 6.67 36.78 -11.08
C LYS A 41 6.67 38.11 -11.84
N VAL A 42 6.62 39.22 -11.13
CA VAL A 42 6.67 40.55 -11.74
C VAL A 42 8.05 40.82 -12.34
N SER A 43 9.13 40.44 -11.67
CA SER A 43 10.51 40.60 -12.19
C SER A 43 10.76 39.72 -13.41
N ALA A 44 10.28 38.47 -13.43
CA ALA A 44 10.35 37.57 -14.58
C ALA A 44 9.61 38.16 -15.81
N ALA A 45 8.44 38.74 -15.59
CA ALA A 45 7.69 39.37 -16.65
C ALA A 45 8.35 40.65 -17.18
N LEU A 46 9.02 41.42 -16.34
CA LEU A 46 9.79 42.63 -16.73
C LEU A 46 11.07 42.32 -17.50
N SER A 47 11.74 41.19 -17.19
CA SER A 47 12.96 40.75 -17.86
C SER A 47 12.73 40.16 -19.26
N GLY A 48 11.48 40.16 -19.75
CA GLY A 48 11.16 39.80 -21.13
C GLY A 48 11.39 38.31 -21.45
N VAL A 49 11.69 37.50 -20.43
CA VAL A 49 11.69 36.05 -20.57
C VAL A 49 10.24 35.61 -20.67
N LYS A 50 9.71 35.53 -21.91
CA LYS A 50 8.57 34.67 -22.19
C LYS A 50 9.03 33.27 -21.76
N GLU A 51 8.68 32.86 -20.56
CA GLU A 51 8.58 31.45 -20.28
C GLU A 51 7.46 30.91 -21.18
N GLU A 52 7.86 30.41 -22.36
CA GLU A 52 7.19 29.27 -22.91
C GLU A 52 7.10 28.26 -21.77
N PRO A 53 6.01 27.49 -21.65
CA PRO A 53 5.95 26.47 -20.61
C PRO A 53 7.08 25.48 -20.85
N SER A 54 8.25 25.86 -20.34
CA SER A 54 9.39 24.98 -20.25
C SER A 54 8.91 23.76 -19.50
N SER A 55 8.81 22.68 -20.23
CA SER A 55 8.69 21.34 -19.68
C SER A 55 9.77 21.19 -18.62
N ALA A 56 9.45 21.63 -17.40
CA ALA A 56 10.20 21.23 -16.24
C ALA A 56 10.36 19.71 -16.31
N PRO A 57 11.53 19.17 -16.01
CA PRO A 57 11.72 17.74 -15.99
C PRO A 57 10.59 17.18 -15.14
N LYS A 58 9.85 16.19 -15.65
CA LYS A 58 8.86 15.41 -14.94
C LYS A 58 9.54 14.75 -13.76
N GLY A 59 9.91 15.57 -12.80
CA GLY A 59 10.29 15.18 -11.48
C GLY A 59 9.01 14.88 -10.75
N VAL A 60 8.80 13.60 -10.51
CA VAL A 60 7.88 13.05 -9.53
C VAL A 60 6.48 13.66 -9.64
N THR A 61 5.66 13.03 -10.47
CA THR A 61 4.22 13.11 -10.44
C THR A 61 3.75 13.56 -9.07
N GLY A 62 3.05 14.71 -9.03
CA GLY A 62 2.26 15.10 -7.87
C GLY A 62 1.37 13.92 -7.50
N VAL A 63 1.82 13.12 -6.57
CA VAL A 63 0.99 12.18 -5.85
C VAL A 63 -0.03 13.10 -5.19
N LYS A 64 -1.25 13.18 -5.75
CA LYS A 64 -2.39 13.72 -5.04
C LYS A 64 -2.32 13.01 -3.70
N GLU A 65 -2.11 13.75 -2.62
CA GLU A 65 -2.14 13.17 -1.29
C GLU A 65 -3.50 12.51 -1.15
N GLU A 66 -3.48 11.18 -1.28
CA GLU A 66 -4.68 10.35 -1.13
C GLU A 66 -5.29 10.70 0.21
N SER A 67 -6.57 11.05 0.25
CA SER A 67 -7.26 11.24 1.51
C SER A 67 -7.17 9.94 2.33
N LEU A 68 -7.16 10.06 3.65
CA LEU A 68 -7.08 8.89 4.55
C LEU A 68 -8.19 7.87 4.24
N GLY A 69 -9.37 8.34 3.80
CA GLY A 69 -10.49 7.49 3.39
C GLY A 69 -10.21 6.73 2.09
N GLU A 70 -9.69 7.39 1.07
CA GLU A 70 -9.35 6.78 -0.23
C GLU A 70 -8.24 5.75 -0.07
N ARG A 71 -7.20 6.09 0.71
CA ARG A 71 -6.13 5.16 1.06
C ARG A 71 -6.66 3.92 1.79
N GLY A 72 -7.58 4.11 2.75
CA GLY A 72 -8.23 3.00 3.45
C GLY A 72 -9.03 2.09 2.51
N ASN A 73 -9.79 2.66 1.59
CA ASN A 73 -10.57 1.91 0.60
C ASN A 73 -9.69 1.15 -0.37
N ARG A 74 -8.59 1.75 -0.85
CA ARG A 74 -7.61 1.08 -1.71
C ARG A 74 -6.96 -0.11 -1.00
N LEU A 75 -6.46 0.10 0.22
CA LEU A 75 -5.85 -0.97 1.02
C LEU A 75 -6.83 -2.11 1.30
N ARG A 76 -8.10 -1.79 1.58
CA ARG A 76 -9.15 -2.81 1.78
C ARG A 76 -9.40 -3.61 0.51
N LYS A 77 -9.48 -2.95 -0.64
CA LYS A 77 -9.66 -3.61 -1.94
C LYS A 77 -8.48 -4.52 -2.29
N GLU A 78 -7.25 -4.05 -2.07
CA GLU A 78 -6.04 -4.84 -2.28
C GLU A 78 -5.96 -6.06 -1.35
N ALA A 79 -6.29 -5.87 -0.06
CA ALA A 79 -6.25 -6.92 0.95
C ALA A 79 -7.33 -8.00 0.74
N SER A 80 -8.48 -7.61 0.19
CA SER A 80 -9.58 -8.52 -0.13
C SER A 80 -9.46 -9.18 -1.50
N ALA A 81 -8.49 -8.78 -2.33
CA ALA A 81 -8.23 -9.43 -3.61
C ALA A 81 -7.99 -10.93 -3.42
N LEU A 82 -8.66 -11.75 -4.22
CA LEU A 82 -8.60 -13.20 -4.11
C LEU A 82 -7.40 -13.76 -4.87
N VAL A 83 -6.66 -14.63 -4.21
CA VAL A 83 -5.54 -15.40 -4.80
C VAL A 83 -5.91 -16.87 -4.79
N ARG A 84 -5.89 -17.52 -5.95
CA ARG A 84 -6.09 -18.98 -6.06
C ARG A 84 -4.82 -19.68 -5.64
N CYS A 85 -4.89 -20.52 -4.63
CA CYS A 85 -3.74 -21.25 -4.14
C CYS A 85 -4.13 -22.62 -3.59
N ARG A 86 -3.15 -23.53 -3.55
CA ARG A 86 -3.19 -24.77 -2.83
C ARG A 86 -2.24 -24.66 -1.64
N VAL A 87 -2.72 -24.97 -0.44
CA VAL A 87 -1.96 -24.84 0.80
C VAL A 87 -1.71 -26.23 1.37
N THR A 88 -0.47 -26.59 1.61
CA THR A 88 -0.07 -27.86 2.24
C THR A 88 0.61 -27.58 3.57
N CYS A 89 0.14 -28.25 4.63
CA CYS A 89 0.75 -28.12 5.95
C CYS A 89 2.01 -28.99 6.05
N MET A 90 3.15 -28.35 6.34
CA MET A 90 4.44 -29.02 6.53
C MET A 90 4.73 -29.36 8.00
N ASN A 91 3.93 -28.84 8.92
CA ASN A 91 4.11 -29.06 10.34
C ASN A 91 3.60 -30.47 10.73
N PRO A 92 4.48 -31.38 11.20
CA PRO A 92 4.08 -32.75 11.56
C PRO A 92 3.03 -32.81 12.66
N ASN A 93 3.00 -31.81 13.57
CA ASN A 93 2.04 -31.75 14.68
C ASN A 93 0.60 -31.44 14.19
N LYS A 94 0.46 -30.87 12.99
CA LYS A 94 -0.82 -30.50 12.39
C LYS A 94 -1.22 -31.41 11.23
N LYS A 95 -0.52 -32.53 11.02
CA LYS A 95 -0.76 -33.42 9.89
C LYS A 95 -2.19 -33.99 9.83
N ALA A 96 -2.84 -34.13 10.97
CA ALA A 96 -4.22 -34.62 11.08
C ALA A 96 -5.30 -33.57 10.77
N TYR A 97 -4.92 -32.29 10.66
CA TYR A 97 -5.88 -31.22 10.43
C TYR A 97 -6.24 -31.11 8.95
N GLN A 98 -7.53 -31.03 8.68
CA GLN A 98 -8.05 -30.81 7.32
C GLN A 98 -7.90 -29.37 6.86
N GLY A 99 -7.77 -28.44 7.79
CA GLY A 99 -7.63 -27.02 7.52
C GLY A 99 -7.45 -26.22 8.81
N GLU A 100 -7.20 -24.95 8.68
CA GLU A 100 -7.01 -24.04 9.82
C GLU A 100 -7.71 -22.69 9.56
N THR A 101 -8.21 -22.06 10.64
CA THR A 101 -8.81 -20.72 10.56
C THR A 101 -7.73 -19.65 10.76
N TYR A 102 -7.57 -18.80 9.78
CA TYR A 102 -6.68 -17.65 9.83
C TYR A 102 -7.50 -16.38 10.06
N THR A 103 -7.03 -15.53 10.98
CA THR A 103 -7.64 -14.25 11.30
C THR A 103 -6.58 -13.16 11.27
N VAL A 104 -6.84 -12.12 10.47
CA VAL A 104 -5.99 -10.92 10.40
C VAL A 104 -6.81 -9.72 10.78
N ILE A 105 -6.29 -8.91 11.68
CA ILE A 105 -6.93 -7.68 12.18
C ILE A 105 -6.04 -6.51 11.84
N ASN A 106 -6.59 -5.52 11.14
CA ASN A 106 -5.88 -4.30 10.79
C ASN A 106 -6.81 -3.10 10.92
N LYS A 107 -6.28 -1.95 11.36
CA LYS A 107 -7.02 -0.69 11.54
C LYS A 107 -7.77 -0.24 10.28
N TYR A 108 -7.17 -0.42 9.10
CA TYR A 108 -7.74 0.05 7.83
C TYR A 108 -8.65 -0.97 7.16
N ILE A 109 -8.37 -2.25 7.35
CA ILE A 109 -9.04 -3.36 6.65
C ILE A 109 -10.17 -3.93 7.50
N GLY A 110 -10.05 -3.79 8.84
CA GLY A 110 -10.91 -4.45 9.80
C GLY A 110 -10.44 -5.87 10.10
N THR A 111 -11.38 -6.74 10.50
CA THR A 111 -11.14 -8.14 10.82
C THR A 111 -11.51 -9.02 9.62
N ILE A 112 -10.54 -9.72 9.07
CA ILE A 112 -10.76 -10.74 8.03
C ILE A 112 -10.46 -12.10 8.64
N ARG A 113 -11.46 -12.99 8.64
CA ARG A 113 -11.35 -14.36 9.14
C ARG A 113 -11.75 -15.34 8.03
N LYS A 114 -10.92 -16.35 7.78
CA LYS A 114 -11.19 -17.36 6.77
C LYS A 114 -10.66 -18.73 7.22
N TYR A 115 -11.50 -19.75 7.06
CA TYR A 115 -11.07 -21.13 7.17
C TYR A 115 -10.44 -21.56 5.84
N VAL A 116 -9.23 -22.10 5.87
CA VAL A 116 -8.49 -22.54 4.69
C VAL A 116 -8.29 -24.05 4.78
N LEU A 117 -8.79 -24.77 3.78
CA LEU A 117 -8.58 -26.21 3.64
C LEU A 117 -7.17 -26.51 3.18
N PHE A 118 -6.55 -27.55 3.72
CA PHE A 118 -5.27 -28.05 3.26
C PHE A 118 -5.44 -29.00 2.08
N ASN A 119 -4.46 -29.01 1.18
CA ASN A 119 -4.37 -29.86 -0.01
C ASN A 119 -5.55 -29.70 -1.00
N ALA A 120 -6.37 -28.67 -0.84
CA ALA A 120 -7.44 -28.32 -1.76
C ALA A 120 -7.14 -26.99 -2.46
N GLU A 121 -7.67 -26.82 -3.66
CA GLU A 121 -7.62 -25.55 -4.38
C GLU A 121 -8.65 -24.59 -3.79
N TYR A 122 -8.19 -23.44 -3.38
CA TYR A 122 -9.03 -22.49 -2.68
C TYR A 122 -8.69 -21.05 -3.03
N HIS A 123 -9.69 -20.17 -2.98
CA HIS A 123 -9.49 -18.74 -3.14
C HIS A 123 -9.37 -18.09 -1.76
N VAL A 124 -8.21 -17.48 -1.53
CA VAL A 124 -7.86 -16.86 -0.25
C VAL A 124 -7.65 -15.36 -0.43
N PRO A 125 -8.17 -14.50 0.46
CA PRO A 125 -7.85 -13.08 0.45
C PRO A 125 -6.33 -12.84 0.57
N LYS A 126 -5.81 -11.88 -0.20
CA LYS A 126 -4.37 -11.57 -0.27
C LYS A 126 -3.75 -11.34 1.12
N VAL A 127 -4.46 -10.66 2.01
CA VAL A 127 -3.97 -10.40 3.37
C VAL A 127 -3.76 -11.70 4.17
N ILE A 128 -4.64 -12.68 4.02
CA ILE A 128 -4.49 -14.00 4.68
C ILE A 128 -3.38 -14.80 4.00
N PHE A 129 -3.27 -14.73 2.67
CA PHE A 129 -2.19 -15.36 1.93
C PHE A 129 -0.82 -14.85 2.40
N GLU A 130 -0.63 -13.54 2.58
CA GLU A 130 0.61 -12.96 3.09
C GLU A 130 0.88 -13.38 4.54
N HIS A 131 -0.15 -13.42 5.37
CA HIS A 131 -0.04 -13.91 6.75
C HIS A 131 0.41 -15.38 6.79
N MET A 132 -0.14 -16.24 5.95
CA MET A 132 0.24 -17.66 5.86
C MET A 132 1.69 -17.84 5.39
N LYS A 133 2.15 -17.02 4.44
CA LYS A 133 3.56 -17.04 3.98
C LYS A 133 4.57 -16.79 5.09
N GLY A 134 4.22 -15.92 6.04
CA GLY A 134 5.08 -15.56 7.17
C GLY A 134 5.09 -16.58 8.30
N ARG A 135 4.22 -17.60 8.27
CA ARG A 135 4.14 -18.59 9.36
C ARG A 135 5.28 -19.58 9.31
N GLN A 136 5.96 -19.70 10.45
CA GLN A 136 7.07 -20.64 10.64
C GLN A 136 6.84 -21.47 11.89
N TYR A 137 7.39 -22.68 11.89
CA TYR A 137 7.43 -23.53 13.06
C TYR A 137 8.86 -23.96 13.35
N ASN A 138 9.14 -24.31 14.60
CA ASN A 138 10.44 -24.77 15.03
C ASN A 138 10.53 -26.28 14.88
N THR A 139 11.51 -26.75 14.13
CA THR A 139 11.86 -28.17 14.02
C THR A 139 13.26 -28.40 14.57
N PHE A 140 13.53 -29.59 15.05
CA PHE A 140 14.83 -29.96 15.60
C PHE A 140 15.55 -30.87 14.63
N VAL A 141 16.74 -30.47 14.21
CA VAL A 141 17.62 -31.25 13.36
C VAL A 141 18.81 -31.69 14.19
N THR A 142 19.18 -32.96 14.06
CA THR A 142 20.40 -33.50 14.73
C THR A 142 21.60 -33.23 13.82
N GLU A 143 22.51 -32.39 14.28
CA GLU A 143 23.78 -32.14 13.62
C GLU A 143 24.82 -33.09 14.20
N LYS A 144 25.53 -33.80 13.32
CA LYS A 144 26.62 -34.71 13.74
C LYS A 144 27.78 -33.92 14.32
N GLY A 145 28.23 -34.33 15.49
CA GLY A 145 29.40 -33.75 16.11
C GLY A 145 30.65 -33.95 15.23
N ARG A 146 31.47 -32.91 15.17
CA ARG A 146 32.77 -32.95 14.45
C ARG A 146 33.83 -33.48 15.36
N ASN A 147 34.72 -34.34 14.86
CA ASN A 147 35.88 -34.89 15.60
C ASN A 147 35.54 -35.65 16.92
N GLY A 148 34.53 -36.52 16.91
CA GLY A 148 34.20 -37.34 18.10
C GLY A 148 33.33 -36.62 19.15
N SER A 149 32.90 -35.40 18.90
CA SER A 149 31.92 -34.71 19.73
C SER A 149 30.53 -35.35 19.60
N PRO A 150 29.73 -35.39 20.67
CA PRO A 150 28.36 -35.93 20.60
C PRO A 150 27.46 -35.13 19.66
N ASP A 151 26.48 -35.82 19.10
CA ASP A 151 25.48 -35.21 18.24
C ASP A 151 24.69 -34.13 18.99
N ARG A 152 24.46 -32.98 18.33
CA ARG A 152 23.79 -31.85 18.92
C ARG A 152 22.42 -31.64 18.24
N ARG A 153 21.38 -31.50 19.04
CA ARG A 153 20.06 -31.08 18.55
C ARG A 153 20.02 -29.56 18.40
N VAL A 154 19.79 -29.08 17.18
CA VAL A 154 19.69 -27.66 16.86
C VAL A 154 18.28 -27.35 16.38
N GLY A 155 17.65 -26.30 16.96
CA GLY A 155 16.37 -25.79 16.52
C GLY A 155 16.51 -25.04 15.21
N LYS A 156 15.68 -25.37 14.21
CA LYS A 156 15.63 -24.71 12.92
C LYS A 156 14.21 -24.23 12.63
N LEU A 157 14.07 -22.94 12.27
CA LEU A 157 12.81 -22.39 11.81
C LEU A 157 12.58 -22.78 10.35
N VAL A 158 11.41 -23.35 10.08
CA VAL A 158 10.99 -23.80 8.75
C VAL A 158 9.58 -23.26 8.49
N ASN A 159 9.26 -22.95 7.24
CA ASN A 159 7.91 -22.52 6.89
C ASN A 159 6.89 -23.60 7.24
N GLU A 160 5.83 -23.20 7.93
CA GLU A 160 4.77 -24.12 8.36
C GLU A 160 3.91 -24.59 7.18
N LEU A 161 3.74 -23.74 6.18
CA LEU A 161 2.89 -23.96 5.03
C LEU A 161 3.70 -23.90 3.73
N ALA A 162 3.51 -24.88 2.87
CA ALA A 162 3.92 -24.82 1.48
C ALA A 162 2.72 -24.31 0.66
N ILE A 163 2.88 -23.18 -0.01
CA ILE A 163 1.80 -22.51 -0.74
C ILE A 163 2.16 -22.50 -2.23
N GLU A 164 1.35 -23.19 -3.02
CA GLU A 164 1.40 -23.19 -4.47
C GLU A 164 0.37 -22.18 -5.01
N VAL A 165 0.81 -21.18 -5.76
CA VAL A 165 -0.08 -20.21 -6.40
C VAL A 165 -0.51 -20.74 -7.74
N LEU A 166 -1.82 -20.82 -7.96
CA LEU A 166 -2.43 -21.29 -9.20
C LEU A 166 -2.84 -20.09 -10.07
N PRO A 167 -2.90 -20.27 -11.39
CA PRO A 167 -3.39 -19.23 -12.29
C PRO A 167 -4.82 -18.83 -11.94
N ALA A 168 -5.18 -17.58 -12.22
CA ALA A 168 -6.55 -17.12 -12.05
C ALA A 168 -7.48 -17.88 -12.98
N LEU A 169 -8.71 -18.15 -12.52
CA LEU A 169 -9.74 -18.79 -13.32
C LEU A 169 -10.19 -17.86 -14.45
N THR A 170 -10.47 -18.45 -15.60
CA THR A 170 -11.15 -17.78 -16.70
C THR A 170 -12.62 -17.52 -16.37
N GLU A 171 -13.28 -16.61 -17.09
CA GLU A 171 -14.70 -16.32 -16.86
C GLU A 171 -15.61 -17.55 -17.09
N GLN A 172 -15.21 -18.45 -17.98
CA GLN A 172 -15.95 -19.69 -18.23
C GLN A 172 -15.86 -20.64 -17.03
N GLU A 173 -14.65 -20.88 -16.53
CA GLU A 173 -14.41 -21.70 -15.32
C GLU A 173 -15.10 -21.12 -14.09
N TRP A 174 -15.18 -19.77 -13.95
CA TRP A 174 -15.95 -19.14 -12.89
C TRP A 174 -17.43 -19.48 -12.93
N LYS A 175 -18.04 -19.45 -14.13
CA LYS A 175 -19.45 -19.81 -14.33
C LYS A 175 -19.70 -21.28 -14.03
N GLU A 176 -18.81 -22.15 -14.48
CA GLU A 176 -18.90 -23.60 -14.21
C GLU A 176 -18.81 -23.90 -12.71
N LEU A 177 -17.84 -23.28 -12.02
CA LEU A 177 -17.74 -23.40 -10.56
C LEU A 177 -18.98 -22.90 -9.84
N ALA A 178 -19.56 -21.79 -10.27
CA ALA A 178 -20.80 -21.26 -9.68
C ALA A 178 -21.96 -22.24 -9.83
N VAL A 179 -22.11 -22.86 -11.01
CA VAL A 179 -23.13 -23.89 -11.27
C VAL A 179 -22.91 -25.12 -10.39
N GLN A 180 -21.66 -25.61 -10.29
CA GLN A 180 -21.33 -26.75 -9.44
C GLN A 180 -21.60 -26.45 -7.95
N GLN A 181 -21.27 -25.28 -7.47
CA GLN A 181 -21.56 -24.89 -6.09
C GLN A 181 -23.05 -24.78 -5.82
N ALA A 182 -23.82 -24.23 -6.77
CA ALA A 182 -25.26 -24.17 -6.64
C ALA A 182 -25.89 -25.58 -6.61
N ALA A 183 -25.41 -26.50 -7.43
CA ALA A 183 -25.87 -27.89 -7.45
C ALA A 183 -25.56 -28.63 -6.13
N ASN A 184 -24.38 -28.37 -5.54
CA ASN A 184 -23.96 -29.00 -4.29
C ASN A 184 -24.68 -28.44 -3.04
N GLN A 185 -25.22 -27.21 -3.12
CA GLN A 185 -26.01 -26.62 -2.02
C GLN A 185 -27.48 -27.03 -2.00
N THR A 186 -27.91 -27.75 -3.00
CA THR A 186 -29.34 -28.18 -3.15
C THR A 186 -29.63 -29.57 -2.56
N ILE A 187 -28.64 -30.16 -1.85
CA ILE A 187 -28.79 -31.47 -1.16
C ILE A 187 -28.96 -31.28 0.34
#